data_a84e50c20933f443f2dbdbcbb5a41ecc
#
_entry.id   a84e50c20933f443f2dbdbcbb5a41ecc
#
_cell.length_a   1.000
_cell.length_b   1.000
_cell.length_c   1.000
_cell.angle_alpha   90.00
_cell.angle_beta   90.00
_cell.angle_gamma   90.00
#
_symmetry.space_group_name_H-M   'P 1'
#
loop_
_entity.id
_entity.type
_entity.pdbx_description
1 polymer ?
#
loop_
_entity_poly.entity_id
_entity_poly.type
_entity_poly.pdbx_seq_one_letter_code
_entity_poly.pdbx_strand_id
1 'polypeptide(L)'
;MNRFKPHIALLICNIVWAMDYPFYNIVLPRYVHPMAMVSGSLIATALFSLVPLLWQKAEKVAKADVRKLIGAALLIGVLRKVFIMYGLSMTSPIDGSIIDTIVPLLVLLLSVLLGMDRFTKLKIAGLVLGMAGAVAVVLAGASSSHQHSHLWGNVMILLCACVTSLYMVWF
;
A
#
# COMPACT_ATOMS: atom_id res chain seq x y z
N MET A 1 11.02 -29.66 4.80
CA MET A 1 10.05 -28.56 4.79
C MET A 1 9.78 -28.17 3.32
N ASN A 2 8.51 -28.21 2.90
CA ASN A 2 8.17 -27.92 1.50
C ASN A 2 8.47 -26.46 1.17
N ARG A 3 9.51 -26.23 0.37
CA ARG A 3 9.94 -24.90 -0.08
C ARG A 3 8.86 -24.13 -0.88
N PHE A 4 7.88 -24.86 -1.41
CA PHE A 4 6.80 -24.27 -2.21
C PHE A 4 5.69 -23.56 -1.38
N LYS A 5 5.47 -23.93 -0.11
CA LYS A 5 4.41 -23.32 0.72
C LYS A 5 4.52 -21.79 0.85
N PRO A 6 5.72 -21.21 1.14
CA PRO A 6 5.82 -19.76 1.23
C PRO A 6 5.62 -19.05 -0.12
N HIS A 7 6.03 -19.67 -1.24
CA HIS A 7 5.80 -19.08 -2.56
C HIS A 7 4.32 -19.07 -2.95
N ILE A 8 3.58 -20.15 -2.63
CA ILE A 8 2.14 -20.21 -2.85
C ILE A 8 1.43 -19.17 -1.97
N ALA A 9 1.81 -19.05 -0.70
CA ALA A 9 1.24 -18.05 0.20
C ALA A 9 1.47 -16.62 -0.32
N LEU A 10 2.69 -16.30 -0.78
CA LEU A 10 3.00 -15.01 -1.39
C LEU A 10 2.19 -14.76 -2.67
N LEU A 11 2.02 -15.78 -3.51
CA LEU A 11 1.22 -15.66 -4.73
C LEU A 11 -0.24 -15.33 -4.39
N ILE A 12 -0.84 -16.04 -3.44
CA ILE A 12 -2.21 -15.78 -2.98
C ILE A 12 -2.34 -14.36 -2.43
N CYS A 13 -1.41 -13.91 -1.58
CA CYS A 13 -1.39 -12.55 -1.04
C CYS A 13 -1.35 -11.50 -2.16
N ASN A 14 -0.50 -11.71 -3.19
CA ASN A 14 -0.41 -10.77 -4.30
C ASN A 14 -1.67 -10.73 -5.15
N ILE A 15 -2.32 -11.88 -5.40
CA ILE A 15 -3.59 -11.93 -6.13
C ILE A 15 -4.68 -11.19 -5.35
N VAL A 16 -4.82 -11.44 -4.05
CA VAL A 16 -5.79 -10.75 -3.20
C VAL A 16 -5.52 -9.24 -3.19
N TRP A 17 -4.27 -8.84 -3.07
CA TRP A 17 -3.91 -7.41 -3.08
C TRP A 17 -4.19 -6.73 -4.44
N ALA A 18 -3.97 -7.43 -5.55
CA ALA A 18 -4.25 -6.90 -6.87
C ALA A 18 -5.76 -6.62 -7.09
N MET A 19 -6.64 -7.31 -6.37
CA MET A 19 -8.08 -7.09 -6.42
C MET A 19 -8.55 -5.85 -5.64
N ASP A 20 -7.73 -5.29 -4.74
CA ASP A 20 -8.12 -4.17 -3.88
C ASP A 20 -8.51 -2.92 -4.68
N TYR A 21 -7.70 -2.52 -5.67
CA TYR A 21 -7.95 -1.30 -6.45
C TYR A 21 -9.26 -1.34 -7.24
N PRO A 22 -9.53 -2.36 -8.06
CA PRO A 22 -10.81 -2.49 -8.75
C PRO A 22 -11.99 -2.56 -7.80
N PHE A 23 -11.85 -3.32 -6.69
CA PHE A 23 -12.91 -3.48 -5.71
C PHE A 23 -13.27 -2.15 -5.03
N TYR A 24 -12.28 -1.41 -4.55
CA TYR A 24 -12.52 -0.11 -3.93
C TYR A 24 -13.13 0.88 -4.90
N ASN A 25 -12.72 0.89 -6.15
CA ASN A 25 -13.27 1.79 -7.15
C ASN A 25 -14.74 1.47 -7.50
N ILE A 26 -15.13 0.21 -7.50
CA ILE A 26 -16.54 -0.19 -7.70
C ILE A 26 -17.40 0.23 -6.52
N VAL A 27 -16.88 0.09 -5.29
CA VAL A 27 -17.64 0.31 -4.05
C VAL A 27 -17.67 1.78 -3.65
N LEU A 28 -16.58 2.52 -3.90
CA LEU A 28 -16.41 3.92 -3.51
C LEU A 28 -16.68 4.87 -4.68
N PRO A 29 -17.29 6.02 -4.49
CA PRO A 29 -18.13 6.41 -3.32
C PRO A 29 -19.58 5.93 -3.44
N ARG A 30 -19.90 5.18 -4.49
CA ARG A 30 -21.27 4.88 -4.93
C ARG A 30 -22.12 4.15 -3.87
N TYR A 31 -21.52 3.16 -3.20
CA TYR A 31 -22.25 2.32 -2.23
C TYR A 31 -21.84 2.61 -0.79
N VAL A 32 -20.59 3.00 -0.55
CA VAL A 32 -20.05 3.20 0.79
C VAL A 32 -19.22 4.49 0.84
N HIS A 33 -19.42 5.28 1.88
CA HIS A 33 -18.59 6.46 2.12
C HIS A 33 -17.14 6.03 2.46
N PRO A 34 -16.09 6.73 1.95
CA PRO A 34 -14.70 6.37 2.20
C PRO A 34 -14.36 6.14 3.68
N MET A 35 -14.89 7.00 4.58
CA MET A 35 -14.63 6.89 6.01
C MET A 35 -15.28 5.63 6.63
N ALA A 36 -16.47 5.23 6.16
CA ALA A 36 -17.10 3.98 6.60
C ALA A 36 -16.31 2.76 6.15
N MET A 37 -15.70 2.81 4.96
CA MET A 37 -14.82 1.74 4.46
C MET A 37 -13.52 1.67 5.27
N VAL A 38 -12.92 2.82 5.64
CA VAL A 38 -11.75 2.87 6.53
C VAL A 38 -12.08 2.24 7.88
N SER A 39 -13.13 2.70 8.56
CA SER A 39 -13.52 2.20 9.88
C SER A 39 -13.87 0.71 9.84
N GLY A 40 -14.65 0.28 8.86
CA GLY A 40 -15.00 -1.14 8.68
C GLY A 40 -13.78 -2.02 8.46
N SER A 41 -12.84 -1.58 7.63
CA SER A 41 -11.60 -2.33 7.38
C SER A 41 -10.70 -2.40 8.61
N LEU A 42 -10.64 -1.34 9.42
CA LEU A 42 -9.87 -1.33 10.67
C LEU A 42 -10.48 -2.26 11.72
N ILE A 43 -11.81 -2.23 11.88
CA ILE A 43 -12.53 -3.13 12.78
C ILE A 43 -12.34 -4.58 12.35
N ALA A 44 -12.53 -4.88 11.06
CA ALA A 44 -12.31 -6.21 10.53
C ALA A 44 -10.87 -6.69 10.77
N THR A 45 -9.88 -5.84 10.50
CA THR A 45 -8.48 -6.18 10.74
C THR A 45 -8.22 -6.45 12.22
N ALA A 46 -8.77 -5.62 13.13
CA ALA A 46 -8.65 -5.83 14.57
C ALA A 46 -9.27 -7.16 15.01
N LEU A 47 -10.48 -7.48 14.53
CA LEU A 47 -11.14 -8.75 14.85
C LEU A 47 -10.37 -9.95 14.31
N PHE A 48 -9.90 -9.91 13.05
CA PHE A 48 -9.11 -10.99 12.47
C PHE A 48 -7.75 -11.15 13.15
N SER A 49 -7.13 -10.08 13.63
CA SER A 49 -5.86 -10.15 14.36
C SER A 49 -5.98 -10.82 15.74
N LEU A 50 -7.20 -10.93 16.31
CA LEU A 50 -7.44 -11.69 17.53
C LEU A 50 -7.42 -13.20 17.30
N VAL A 51 -7.68 -13.67 16.08
CA VAL A 51 -7.74 -15.09 15.76
C VAL A 51 -6.43 -15.83 16.08
N PRO A 52 -5.23 -15.36 15.67
CA PRO A 52 -3.98 -16.00 16.04
C PRO A 52 -3.71 -16.03 17.55
N LEU A 53 -4.23 -15.05 18.31
CA LEU A 53 -4.05 -15.03 19.78
C LEU A 53 -4.73 -16.19 20.50
N LEU A 54 -5.72 -16.85 19.85
CA LEU A 54 -6.38 -18.02 20.41
C LEU A 54 -5.45 -19.24 20.45
N TRP A 55 -4.41 -19.28 19.63
CA TRP A 55 -3.47 -20.41 19.51
C TRP A 55 -2.02 -20.06 19.86
N GLN A 56 -1.68 -18.78 19.90
CA GLN A 56 -0.32 -18.32 20.21
C GLN A 56 -0.25 -17.76 21.64
N LYS A 57 0.82 -18.10 22.34
CA LYS A 57 1.10 -17.49 23.65
C LYS A 57 1.47 -16.03 23.45
N ALA A 58 0.85 -15.14 24.23
CA ALA A 58 1.18 -13.72 24.21
C ALA A 58 2.64 -13.49 24.65
N GLU A 59 3.43 -12.90 23.80
CA GLU A 59 4.78 -12.47 24.11
C GLU A 59 4.77 -11.11 24.81
N LYS A 60 5.69 -10.91 25.76
CA LYS A 60 5.83 -9.63 26.44
C LYS A 60 6.57 -8.65 25.54
N VAL A 61 5.88 -7.62 25.08
CA VAL A 61 6.45 -6.56 24.26
C VAL A 61 7.12 -5.52 25.16
N ALA A 62 8.35 -5.12 24.84
CA ALA A 62 9.04 -4.06 25.56
C ALA A 62 8.34 -2.70 25.37
N LYS A 63 8.29 -1.86 26.42
CA LYS A 63 7.61 -0.54 26.36
C LYS A 63 8.16 0.38 25.26
N ALA A 64 9.44 0.24 24.92
CA ALA A 64 10.07 1.00 23.83
C ALA A 64 9.50 0.60 22.46
N ASP A 65 9.24 -0.70 22.25
CA ASP A 65 8.71 -1.21 21.00
C ASP A 65 7.21 -0.92 20.84
N VAL A 66 6.46 -0.80 21.95
CA VAL A 66 5.05 -0.40 21.92
C VAL A 66 4.87 0.96 21.25
N ARG A 67 5.73 1.94 21.53
CA ARG A 67 5.66 3.27 20.87
C ARG A 67 5.90 3.18 19.37
N LYS A 68 6.86 2.36 18.95
CA LYS A 68 7.11 2.11 17.52
C LYS A 68 5.92 1.43 16.87
N LEU A 69 5.37 0.39 17.49
CA LEU A 69 4.19 -0.32 16.99
C LEU A 69 2.97 0.61 16.85
N ILE A 70 2.73 1.51 17.82
CA ILE A 70 1.66 2.51 17.73
C ILE A 70 1.93 3.46 16.56
N GLY A 71 3.16 3.97 16.41
CA GLY A 71 3.53 4.81 15.28
C GLY A 71 3.32 4.12 13.93
N ALA A 72 3.76 2.87 13.81
CA ALA A 72 3.54 2.04 12.63
C ALA A 72 2.06 1.83 12.34
N ALA A 73 1.26 1.49 13.35
CA ALA A 73 -0.18 1.29 13.21
C ALA A 73 -0.92 2.57 12.79
N LEU A 74 -0.53 3.74 13.30
CA LEU A 74 -1.10 5.02 12.88
C LEU A 74 -0.73 5.36 11.44
N LEU A 75 0.53 5.16 11.04
CA LEU A 75 0.99 5.47 9.69
C LEU A 75 0.33 4.55 8.66
N ILE A 76 0.53 3.23 8.78
CA ILE A 76 0.10 2.28 7.75
C ILE A 76 -1.36 1.84 7.94
N GLY A 77 -1.82 1.71 9.17
CA GLY A 77 -3.18 1.28 9.49
C GLY A 77 -4.21 2.38 9.26
N VAL A 78 -3.95 3.59 9.74
CA VAL A 78 -4.93 4.69 9.68
C VAL A 78 -4.64 5.65 8.54
N LEU A 79 -3.50 6.32 8.57
CA LEU A 79 -3.20 7.43 7.67
C LEU A 79 -3.16 6.99 6.19
N ARG A 80 -2.45 5.89 5.93
CA ARG A 80 -2.42 5.28 4.58
C ARG A 80 -3.82 4.87 4.11
N LYS A 81 -4.61 4.24 4.99
CA LYS A 81 -5.98 3.80 4.65
C LYS A 81 -6.89 4.98 4.31
N VAL A 82 -6.82 6.06 5.06
CA VAL A 82 -7.58 7.29 4.77
C VAL A 82 -7.20 7.82 3.40
N PHE A 83 -5.91 8.03 3.14
CA PHE A 83 -5.46 8.59 1.87
C PHE A 83 -5.82 7.73 0.66
N ILE A 84 -5.66 6.41 0.73
CA ILE A 84 -5.99 5.54 -0.39
C ILE A 84 -7.50 5.48 -0.66
N MET A 85 -8.34 5.42 0.38
CA MET A 85 -9.79 5.35 0.21
C MET A 85 -10.37 6.65 -0.38
N TYR A 86 -9.93 7.81 0.12
CA TYR A 86 -10.32 9.08 -0.46
C TYR A 86 -9.72 9.28 -1.86
N GLY A 87 -8.49 8.88 -2.08
CA GLY A 87 -7.85 8.94 -3.39
C GLY A 87 -8.64 8.14 -4.44
N LEU A 88 -8.91 6.87 -4.16
CA LEU A 88 -9.64 6.00 -5.09
C LEU A 88 -11.12 6.36 -5.25
N SER A 89 -11.71 7.09 -4.30
CA SER A 89 -13.07 7.62 -4.47
C SER A 89 -13.15 8.79 -5.46
N MET A 90 -12.02 9.42 -5.79
CA MET A 90 -11.95 10.62 -6.62
C MET A 90 -11.11 10.45 -7.88
N THR A 91 -10.40 9.33 -8.04
CA THR A 91 -9.53 9.10 -9.20
C THR A 91 -9.75 7.71 -9.79
N SER A 92 -9.22 7.48 -11.00
CA SER A 92 -9.31 6.18 -11.64
C SER A 92 -8.35 5.16 -11.00
N PRO A 93 -8.68 3.86 -11.00
CA PRO A 93 -7.77 2.81 -10.56
C PRO A 93 -6.46 2.81 -11.32
N ILE A 94 -6.50 3.22 -12.58
CA ILE A 94 -5.36 3.30 -13.48
C ILE A 94 -4.39 4.36 -12.99
N ASP A 95 -4.87 5.60 -12.75
CA ASP A 95 -4.04 6.68 -12.24
C ASP A 95 -3.47 6.34 -10.85
N GLY A 96 -4.31 5.75 -10.00
CA GLY A 96 -3.88 5.26 -8.70
C GLY A 96 -2.74 4.25 -8.79
N SER A 97 -2.85 3.29 -9.69
CA SER A 97 -1.82 2.27 -9.91
C SER A 97 -0.51 2.87 -10.44
N ILE A 98 -0.60 3.84 -11.37
CA ILE A 98 0.58 4.55 -11.89
C ILE A 98 1.30 5.30 -10.75
N ILE A 99 0.56 6.03 -9.92
CA ILE A 99 1.14 6.78 -8.81
C ILE A 99 1.79 5.82 -7.79
N ASP A 100 1.17 4.68 -7.51
CA ASP A 100 1.70 3.71 -6.55
C ASP A 100 3.03 3.08 -7.03
N THR A 101 3.31 3.06 -8.35
CA THR A 101 4.63 2.62 -8.87
C THR A 101 5.79 3.52 -8.43
N ILE A 102 5.50 4.72 -7.90
CA ILE A 102 6.51 5.65 -7.36
C ILE A 102 7.03 5.19 -5.97
N VAL A 103 6.29 4.35 -5.25
CA VAL A 103 6.67 3.91 -3.89
C VAL A 103 8.11 3.37 -3.80
N PRO A 104 8.59 2.45 -4.67
CA PRO A 104 9.96 1.96 -4.59
C PRO A 104 11.01 3.07 -4.80
N LEU A 105 10.71 4.07 -5.64
CA LEU A 105 11.57 5.23 -5.84
C LEU A 105 11.66 6.08 -4.57
N LEU A 106 10.52 6.35 -3.93
CA LEU A 106 10.47 7.12 -2.69
C LEU A 106 11.19 6.37 -1.55
N VAL A 107 11.02 5.05 -1.45
CA VAL A 107 11.74 4.23 -0.47
C VAL A 107 13.24 4.31 -0.67
N LEU A 108 13.73 4.17 -1.90
CA LEU A 108 15.15 4.29 -2.21
C LEU A 108 15.68 5.69 -1.89
N LEU A 109 14.95 6.73 -2.30
CA LEU A 109 15.30 8.12 -2.04
C LEU A 109 15.41 8.40 -0.54
N LEU A 110 14.40 8.01 0.24
CA LEU A 110 14.38 8.19 1.69
C LEU A 110 15.50 7.39 2.37
N SER A 111 15.74 6.14 1.95
CA SER A 111 16.81 5.30 2.49
C SER A 111 18.18 5.92 2.29
N VAL A 112 18.41 6.56 1.13
CA VAL A 112 19.68 7.25 0.84
C VAL A 112 19.78 8.56 1.62
N LEU A 113 18.69 9.35 1.71
CA LEU A 113 18.68 10.60 2.51
C LEU A 113 18.94 10.36 3.99
N LEU A 114 18.46 9.22 4.52
CA LEU A 114 18.71 8.81 5.90
C LEU A 114 20.07 8.12 6.11
N GLY A 115 20.88 8.00 5.05
CA GLY A 115 22.20 7.34 5.13
C GLY A 115 22.16 5.82 5.31
N MET A 116 20.99 5.21 5.15
CA MET A 116 20.80 3.75 5.29
C MET A 116 21.23 2.98 4.06
N ASP A 117 21.23 3.62 2.90
CA ASP A 117 21.56 3.01 1.63
C ASP A 117 22.36 3.95 0.72
N ARG A 118 22.87 3.42 -0.41
CA ARG A 118 23.60 4.20 -1.41
C ARG A 118 23.01 3.99 -2.80
N PHE A 119 22.98 5.06 -3.59
CA PHE A 119 22.66 4.95 -5.00
C PHE A 119 23.74 4.14 -5.72
N THR A 120 23.35 3.00 -6.28
CA THR A 120 24.19 2.26 -7.21
C THR A 120 23.56 2.29 -8.59
N LYS A 121 24.40 2.29 -9.64
CA LYS A 121 23.91 2.30 -11.04
C LYS A 121 22.95 1.15 -11.33
N LEU A 122 23.20 -0.03 -10.74
CA LEU A 122 22.35 -1.20 -10.93
C LEU A 122 20.98 -1.04 -10.26
N LYS A 123 20.93 -0.46 -9.05
CA LYS A 123 19.66 -0.18 -8.36
C LYS A 123 18.80 0.83 -9.12
N ILE A 124 19.43 1.91 -9.59
CA ILE A 124 18.74 2.94 -10.38
C ILE A 124 18.23 2.35 -11.70
N ALA A 125 19.06 1.61 -12.42
CA ALA A 125 18.67 0.98 -13.68
C ALA A 125 17.51 -0.02 -13.49
N GLY A 126 17.58 -0.88 -12.47
CA GLY A 126 16.50 -1.81 -12.12
C GLY A 126 15.20 -1.11 -11.75
N LEU A 127 15.28 -0.03 -10.97
CA LEU A 127 14.13 0.77 -10.56
C LEU A 127 13.47 1.44 -11.76
N VAL A 128 14.25 2.13 -12.61
CA VAL A 128 13.73 2.79 -13.81
C VAL A 128 13.10 1.79 -14.77
N LEU A 129 13.75 0.64 -14.99
CA LEU A 129 13.19 -0.40 -15.85
C LEU A 129 11.91 -1.01 -15.29
N GLY A 130 11.87 -1.29 -13.99
CA GLY A 130 10.68 -1.81 -13.32
C GLY A 130 9.50 -0.83 -13.34
N MET A 131 9.75 0.44 -13.06
CA MET A 131 8.73 1.50 -13.14
C MET A 131 8.22 1.70 -14.57
N ALA A 132 9.12 1.75 -15.55
CA ALA A 132 8.74 1.89 -16.95
C ALA A 132 7.87 0.71 -17.41
N GLY A 133 8.22 -0.52 -17.00
CA GLY A 133 7.42 -1.71 -17.27
C GLY A 133 6.04 -1.66 -16.62
N ALA A 134 5.95 -1.29 -15.36
CA ALA A 134 4.69 -1.16 -14.64
C ALA A 134 3.77 -0.11 -15.27
N VAL A 135 4.30 1.09 -15.57
CA VAL A 135 3.57 2.16 -16.25
C VAL A 135 3.11 1.72 -17.64
N ALA A 136 3.96 1.04 -18.41
CA ALA A 136 3.59 0.55 -19.74
C ALA A 136 2.42 -0.45 -19.70
N VAL A 137 2.40 -1.38 -18.73
CA VAL A 137 1.30 -2.34 -18.55
C VAL A 137 0.01 -1.61 -18.17
N VAL A 138 0.07 -0.65 -17.25
CA VAL A 138 -1.09 0.13 -16.80
C VAL A 138 -1.65 0.96 -17.96
N LEU A 139 -0.81 1.64 -18.74
CA LEU A 139 -1.23 2.43 -19.90
C LEU A 139 -1.81 1.56 -21.01
N ALA A 140 -1.26 0.37 -21.25
CA ALA A 140 -1.83 -0.58 -22.20
C ALA A 140 -3.24 -1.03 -21.82
N GLY A 141 -3.53 -1.16 -20.52
CA GLY A 141 -4.86 -1.45 -19.99
C GLY A 141 -5.82 -0.25 -19.98
N ALA A 142 -5.29 0.98 -20.06
CA ALA A 142 -6.05 2.22 -19.93
C ALA A 142 -6.99 2.53 -21.11
N SER A 143 -6.79 1.89 -22.25
CA SER A 143 -7.53 2.18 -23.50
C SER A 143 -9.05 1.95 -23.40
N SER A 144 -9.55 1.43 -22.30
CA SER A 144 -10.95 1.01 -22.13
C SER A 144 -11.72 1.74 -21.00
N SER A 145 -11.13 2.68 -20.27
CA SER A 145 -11.82 3.32 -19.15
C SER A 145 -11.92 4.85 -19.29
N HIS A 146 -13.15 5.33 -19.59
CA HIS A 146 -13.53 6.75 -19.55
C HIS A 146 -13.83 7.22 -18.11
N GLN A 147 -12.95 6.99 -17.16
CA GLN A 147 -13.17 7.41 -15.79
C GLN A 147 -12.48 8.76 -15.53
N HIS A 148 -13.27 9.74 -15.03
CA HIS A 148 -12.76 11.07 -14.71
C HIS A 148 -11.72 11.00 -13.58
N SER A 149 -10.51 11.44 -13.85
CA SER A 149 -9.45 11.58 -12.86
C SER A 149 -9.53 12.98 -12.23
N HIS A 150 -9.59 13.01 -10.89
CA HIS A 150 -9.59 14.25 -10.14
C HIS A 150 -8.18 14.51 -9.57
N LEU A 151 -7.67 15.72 -9.76
CA LEU A 151 -6.34 16.11 -9.26
C LEU A 151 -6.18 15.83 -7.74
N TRP A 152 -7.21 16.16 -6.97
CA TRP A 152 -7.22 15.89 -5.52
C TRP A 152 -7.12 14.40 -5.18
N GLY A 153 -7.76 13.52 -5.95
CA GLY A 153 -7.63 12.07 -5.79
C GLY A 153 -6.18 11.61 -6.00
N ASN A 154 -5.54 12.10 -7.05
CA ASN A 154 -4.14 11.79 -7.36
C ASN A 154 -3.18 12.29 -6.26
N VAL A 155 -3.42 13.50 -5.73
CA VAL A 155 -2.65 14.03 -4.58
C VAL A 155 -2.81 13.14 -3.35
N MET A 156 -4.01 12.67 -3.04
CA MET A 156 -4.25 11.75 -1.92
C MET A 156 -3.49 10.42 -2.08
N ILE A 157 -3.46 9.87 -3.31
CA ILE A 157 -2.70 8.64 -3.57
C ILE A 157 -1.19 8.90 -3.48
N LEU A 158 -0.72 10.04 -3.93
CA LEU A 158 0.69 10.41 -3.76
C LEU A 158 1.07 10.54 -2.27
N LEU A 159 0.21 11.13 -1.45
CA LEU A 159 0.39 11.19 0.01
C LEU A 159 0.38 9.78 0.62
N CYS A 160 -0.49 8.89 0.13
CA CYS A 160 -0.49 7.48 0.52
C CYS A 160 0.87 6.81 0.20
N ALA A 161 1.42 7.06 -0.99
CA ALA A 161 2.73 6.55 -1.40
C ALA A 161 3.86 7.08 -0.50
N CYS A 162 3.83 8.36 -0.13
CA CYS A 162 4.78 8.97 0.81
C CYS A 162 4.71 8.32 2.20
N VAL A 163 3.50 8.15 2.75
CA VAL A 163 3.28 7.50 4.05
C VAL A 163 3.75 6.06 4.03
N THR A 164 3.46 5.32 2.95
CA THR A 164 3.91 3.93 2.77
C THR A 164 5.44 3.86 2.74
N SER A 165 6.08 4.75 2.01
CA SER A 165 7.54 4.81 1.89
C SER A 165 8.21 5.16 3.22
N LEU A 166 7.66 6.12 3.96
CA LEU A 166 8.12 6.46 5.32
C LEU A 166 8.02 5.26 6.26
N TYR A 167 6.90 4.54 6.22
CA TYR A 167 6.73 3.33 7.02
C TYR A 167 7.78 2.27 6.67
N MET A 168 8.01 2.01 5.39
CA MET A 168 8.96 0.99 4.93
C MET A 168 10.42 1.29 5.26
N VAL A 169 10.76 2.56 5.45
CA VAL A 169 12.14 2.98 5.75
C VAL A 169 12.37 3.11 7.26
N TRP A 170 11.34 3.44 8.04
CA TRP A 170 11.50 3.73 9.47
C TRP A 170 11.20 2.53 10.37
N PHE A 171 10.39 1.58 9.92
CA PHE A 171 9.94 0.40 10.65
C PHE A 171 10.32 -0.91 9.99
#